data_fba2bf10af75b663b5404a66f8ec3534
#
_entry.id   fba2bf10af75b663b5404a66f8ec3534
#
_cell.length_a   1.000
_cell.length_b   1.000
_cell.length_c   1.000
_cell.angle_alpha   90.00
_cell.angle_beta   90.00
_cell.angle_gamma   90.00
#
_symmetry.space_group_name_H-M   'P 1'
#
loop_
_entity.id
_entity.type
_entity.pdbx_description
1 polymer ?
#
loop_
_entity_poly.entity_id
_entity_poly.type
_entity_poly.pdbx_seq_one_letter_code
_entity_poly.pdbx_strand_id
1 'polypeptide(L)'
;TGIPNIIVYIPRSLKGINKIKKQRKWLFILKLKFVQNYLKNKMQKKIINGGDSDEQRAKSKMWVWAEVKNKEGKTESGYFQVGNGYDVTGYGAMLFAKNIMENTFTGGYYTPSLLLGPSIVETLPGFSGIKFSNS
;
A
#
# COMPACT_ATOMS: atom_id res chain seq x y z
N THR A 1 13.72 -12.73 -3.95
CA THR A 1 14.51 -11.74 -3.19
C THR A 1 15.66 -12.38 -2.40
N GLY A 2 15.64 -13.68 -2.12
CA GLY A 2 16.62 -14.33 -1.24
C GLY A 2 16.49 -13.99 0.25
N ILE A 3 15.51 -13.16 0.63
CA ILE A 3 15.24 -12.79 2.02
C ILE A 3 14.28 -13.84 2.61
N PRO A 4 14.68 -14.60 3.64
CA PRO A 4 13.90 -15.73 4.14
C PRO A 4 12.66 -15.30 4.94
N ASN A 5 12.68 -14.13 5.56
CA ASN A 5 11.58 -13.65 6.40
C ASN A 5 11.22 -12.21 6.00
N ILE A 6 9.97 -12.02 5.56
CA ILE A 6 9.42 -10.70 5.23
C ILE A 6 8.13 -10.54 6.03
N ILE A 7 8.07 -9.49 6.84
CA ILE A 7 6.87 -9.13 7.60
C ILE A 7 6.39 -7.77 7.12
N VAL A 8 5.11 -7.68 6.75
CA VAL A 8 4.50 -6.44 6.29
C VAL A 8 3.58 -5.90 7.39
N TYR A 9 3.75 -4.64 7.73
CA TYR A 9 2.93 -3.94 8.71
C TYR A 9 2.11 -2.84 8.04
N ILE A 10 0.84 -2.75 8.42
CA ILE A 10 -0.03 -1.64 8.01
C ILE A 10 -0.18 -0.73 9.22
N PRO A 11 0.33 0.51 9.19
CA PRO A 11 0.23 1.42 10.32
C PRO A 11 -1.24 1.81 10.57
N ARG A 12 -1.63 1.82 11.83
CA ARG A 12 -2.95 2.25 12.27
C ARG A 12 -2.83 3.08 13.54
N SER A 13 -3.64 4.12 13.67
CA SER A 13 -3.70 4.88 14.91
C SER A 13 -4.24 4.01 16.07
N LEU A 14 -3.81 4.29 17.30
CA LEU A 14 -4.32 3.61 18.50
C LEU A 14 -5.85 3.66 18.59
N LYS A 15 -6.45 4.80 18.24
CA LYS A 15 -7.92 4.94 18.14
C LYS A 15 -8.52 3.97 17.12
N GLY A 16 -7.85 3.80 15.97
CA GLY A 16 -8.25 2.84 14.93
C GLY A 16 -8.17 1.39 15.40
N ILE A 17 -7.08 1.03 16.08
CA ILE A 17 -6.90 -0.31 16.66
C ILE A 17 -7.98 -0.62 17.70
N ASN A 18 -8.26 0.31 18.60
CA ASN A 18 -9.29 0.15 19.62
C ASN A 18 -10.70 0.03 19.01
N LYS A 19 -10.97 0.78 17.94
CA LYS A 19 -12.21 0.67 17.17
C LYS A 19 -12.37 -0.73 16.57
N ILE A 20 -11.32 -1.26 15.93
CA ILE A 20 -11.33 -2.62 15.35
C ILE A 20 -11.54 -3.68 16.46
N LYS A 21 -10.83 -3.55 17.60
CA LYS A 21 -11.03 -4.47 18.74
C LYS A 21 -12.45 -4.46 19.26
N LYS A 22 -13.09 -3.29 19.37
CA LYS A 22 -14.51 -3.18 19.74
C LYS A 22 -15.42 -3.79 18.67
N GLN A 23 -15.20 -3.48 17.41
CA GLN A 23 -16.00 -4.02 16.30
C GLN A 23 -15.92 -5.54 16.22
N ARG A 24 -14.76 -6.14 16.54
CA ARG A 24 -14.58 -7.61 16.54
C ARG A 24 -15.56 -8.32 17.47
N LYS A 25 -15.94 -7.71 18.60
CA LYS A 25 -16.93 -8.28 19.52
C LYS A 25 -18.34 -8.35 18.92
N TRP A 26 -18.62 -7.50 17.90
CA TRP A 26 -19.91 -7.41 17.24
C TRP A 26 -19.98 -8.11 15.89
N LEU A 27 -18.90 -8.83 15.50
CA LEU A 27 -18.83 -9.52 14.20
C LEU A 27 -19.92 -10.59 14.05
N PHE A 28 -20.41 -11.18 15.15
CA PHE A 28 -21.49 -12.17 15.10
C PHE A 28 -22.78 -11.56 14.55
N ILE A 29 -23.03 -10.26 14.77
CA ILE A 29 -24.22 -9.55 14.25
C ILE A 29 -24.15 -9.43 12.73
N LEU A 30 -22.94 -9.36 12.15
CA LEU A 30 -22.74 -9.32 10.70
C LEU A 30 -23.15 -10.64 10.01
N LYS A 31 -23.36 -11.72 10.73
CA LYS A 31 -23.89 -12.98 10.18
C LYS A 31 -25.38 -12.87 9.82
N LEU A 32 -26.09 -11.89 10.39
CA LEU A 32 -27.52 -11.69 10.16
C LEU A 32 -27.75 -11.01 8.80
N LYS A 33 -28.50 -11.66 7.92
CA LYS A 33 -28.75 -11.19 6.53
C LYS A 33 -29.33 -9.77 6.48
N PHE A 34 -30.25 -9.43 7.40
CA PHE A 34 -30.83 -8.08 7.43
C PHE A 34 -29.79 -6.99 7.76
N VAL A 35 -28.82 -7.28 8.66
CA VAL A 35 -27.72 -6.36 8.98
C VAL A 35 -26.81 -6.18 7.77
N GLN A 36 -26.49 -7.28 7.07
CA GLN A 36 -25.70 -7.22 5.85
C GLN A 36 -26.38 -6.38 4.77
N ASN A 37 -27.68 -6.59 4.55
CA ASN A 37 -28.45 -5.81 3.57
C ASN A 37 -28.51 -4.32 3.94
N TYR A 38 -28.73 -4.00 5.19
CA TYR A 38 -28.72 -2.61 5.66
C TYR A 38 -27.37 -1.95 5.43
N LEU A 39 -26.28 -2.63 5.82
CA LEU A 39 -24.93 -2.11 5.62
C LEU A 39 -24.57 -1.97 4.13
N LYS A 40 -24.95 -2.95 3.31
CA LYS A 40 -24.76 -2.91 1.85
C LYS A 40 -25.44 -1.69 1.23
N ASN A 41 -26.69 -1.47 1.57
CA ASN A 41 -27.47 -0.33 1.06
C ASN A 41 -26.87 1.02 1.52
N LYS A 42 -26.41 1.09 2.77
CA LYS A 42 -25.74 2.29 3.30
C LYS A 42 -24.41 2.55 2.60
N MET A 43 -23.65 1.50 2.31
CA MET A 43 -22.37 1.63 1.59
C MET A 43 -22.59 2.01 0.13
N GLN A 44 -23.58 1.42 -0.55
CA GLN A 44 -23.90 1.77 -1.94
C GLN A 44 -24.23 3.26 -2.09
N LYS A 45 -25.01 3.84 -1.17
CA LYS A 45 -25.28 5.29 -1.17
C LYS A 45 -24.04 6.16 -1.04
N LYS A 46 -22.99 5.68 -0.35
CA LYS A 46 -21.71 6.39 -0.25
C LYS A 46 -20.85 6.25 -1.50
N ILE A 47 -20.92 5.11 -2.17
CA ILE A 47 -20.12 4.82 -3.38
C ILE A 47 -20.62 5.66 -4.57
N ILE A 48 -21.92 5.98 -4.63
CA ILE A 48 -22.50 6.81 -5.70
C ILE A 48 -21.88 8.21 -5.75
N ASN A 49 -21.34 8.71 -4.66
CA ASN A 49 -20.71 10.03 -4.59
C ASN A 49 -19.24 10.04 -5.07
N GLY A 50 -18.74 8.93 -5.63
CA GLY A 50 -17.36 8.81 -6.09
C GLY A 50 -16.37 8.52 -4.95
N GLY A 51 -15.11 8.40 -5.33
CA GLY A 51 -13.98 8.32 -4.40
C GLY A 51 -13.53 9.70 -3.89
N ASP A 52 -12.33 9.77 -3.33
CA ASP A 52 -11.73 11.03 -2.93
C ASP A 52 -11.63 12.01 -4.11
N SER A 53 -11.95 13.28 -3.86
CA SER A 53 -11.81 14.33 -4.89
C SER A 53 -10.33 14.51 -5.26
N ASP A 54 -10.07 15.10 -6.43
CA ASP A 54 -8.71 15.36 -6.90
C ASP A 54 -7.91 16.20 -5.88
N GLU A 55 -8.57 17.16 -5.23
CA GLU A 55 -7.96 17.96 -4.17
C GLU A 55 -7.61 17.13 -2.92
N GLN A 56 -8.46 16.18 -2.55
CA GLN A 56 -8.20 15.28 -1.43
C GLN A 56 -7.07 14.32 -1.76
N ARG A 57 -7.02 13.80 -3.00
CA ARG A 57 -5.94 12.96 -3.48
C ARG A 57 -4.60 13.70 -3.49
N ALA A 58 -4.58 14.93 -4.00
CA ALA A 58 -3.36 15.75 -4.05
C ALA A 58 -2.77 16.04 -2.65
N LYS A 59 -3.62 16.14 -1.63
CA LYS A 59 -3.20 16.34 -0.23
C LYS A 59 -2.82 15.04 0.48
N SER A 60 -3.28 13.91 -0.04
CA SER A 60 -3.01 12.60 0.56
C SER A 60 -1.61 12.13 0.20
N LYS A 61 -0.84 11.73 1.21
CA LYS A 61 0.51 11.22 1.06
C LYS A 61 0.64 9.90 1.81
N MET A 62 1.49 9.02 1.29
CA MET A 62 1.75 7.72 1.88
C MET A 62 3.21 7.65 2.34
N TRP A 63 3.40 7.15 3.54
CA TRP A 63 4.71 6.89 4.10
C TRP A 63 5.03 5.40 3.97
N VAL A 64 6.22 5.12 3.52
CA VAL A 64 6.78 3.77 3.46
C VAL A 64 7.99 3.73 4.38
N TRP A 65 8.01 2.76 5.27
CA TRP A 65 9.13 2.48 6.17
C TRP A 65 9.52 1.02 6.01
N ALA A 66 10.80 0.77 6.00
CA ALA A 66 11.35 -0.58 5.93
C ALA A 66 12.51 -0.72 6.89
N GLU A 67 12.66 -1.90 7.45
CA GLU A 67 13.78 -2.31 8.28
C GLU A 67 14.32 -3.64 7.77
N VAL A 68 15.63 -3.74 7.71
CA VAL A 68 16.33 -4.97 7.35
C VAL A 68 17.29 -5.35 8.46
N LYS A 69 17.36 -6.65 8.74
CA LYS A 69 18.27 -7.20 9.76
C LYS A 69 19.11 -8.30 9.15
N ASN A 70 20.43 -8.21 9.32
CA ASN A 70 21.36 -9.25 8.86
C ASN A 70 21.44 -10.41 9.87
N LYS A 71 22.20 -11.46 9.51
CA LYS A 71 22.39 -12.64 10.36
C LYS A 71 23.16 -12.33 11.66
N GLU A 72 23.97 -11.29 11.67
CA GLU A 72 24.77 -10.84 12.82
C GLU A 72 23.96 -9.95 13.76
N GLY A 73 22.71 -9.65 13.41
CA GLY A 73 21.81 -8.85 14.22
C GLY A 73 21.88 -7.34 13.95
N LYS A 74 22.74 -6.89 13.05
CA LYS A 74 22.80 -5.48 12.64
C LYS A 74 21.51 -5.12 11.91
N THR A 75 20.91 -4.01 12.30
CA THR A 75 19.65 -3.50 11.75
C THR A 75 19.89 -2.18 11.05
N GLU A 76 19.31 -2.03 9.88
CA GLU A 76 19.24 -0.76 9.17
C GLU A 76 17.80 -0.46 8.79
N SER A 77 17.38 0.78 8.93
CA SER A 77 16.04 1.20 8.58
C SER A 77 16.05 2.43 7.69
N GLY A 78 15.02 2.53 6.86
CA GLY A 78 14.84 3.67 5.99
C GLY A 78 13.37 3.97 5.77
N TYR A 79 13.08 5.21 5.41
CA TYR A 79 11.74 5.64 5.08
C TYR A 79 11.73 6.67 3.96
N PHE A 80 10.62 6.72 3.27
CA PHE A 80 10.36 7.73 2.25
C PHE A 80 8.86 8.03 2.17
N GLN A 81 8.52 9.09 1.48
CA GLN A 81 7.17 9.49 1.21
C GLN A 81 6.89 9.42 -0.28
N VAL A 82 5.68 9.04 -0.63
CA VAL A 82 5.14 9.09 -2.00
C VAL A 82 3.78 9.78 -2.00
N GLY A 83 3.27 10.08 -3.16
CA GLY A 83 1.95 10.65 -3.36
C GLY A 83 0.82 9.72 -2.92
N ASN A 84 -0.39 10.01 -3.38
CA ASN A 84 -1.56 9.19 -3.11
C ASN A 84 -1.38 7.76 -3.66
N GLY A 85 -1.85 6.76 -2.92
CA GLY A 85 -1.73 5.36 -3.31
C GLY A 85 -2.40 5.02 -4.65
N TYR A 86 -3.50 5.70 -5.01
CA TYR A 86 -4.14 5.51 -6.32
C TYR A 86 -3.28 6.05 -7.47
N ASP A 87 -2.68 7.23 -7.29
CA ASP A 87 -1.81 7.84 -8.28
C ASP A 87 -0.54 7.00 -8.49
N VAL A 88 0.05 6.51 -7.39
CA VAL A 88 1.20 5.59 -7.42
C VAL A 88 0.85 4.29 -8.14
N THR A 89 -0.34 3.73 -7.88
CA THR A 89 -0.80 2.50 -8.55
C THR A 89 -1.04 2.71 -10.03
N GLY A 90 -1.72 3.80 -10.40
CA GLY A 90 -1.98 4.15 -11.81
C GLY A 90 -0.70 4.39 -12.59
N TYR A 91 0.22 5.17 -12.02
CA TYR A 91 1.53 5.43 -12.62
C TYR A 91 2.35 4.15 -12.78
N GLY A 92 2.41 3.31 -11.73
CA GLY A 92 3.10 2.03 -11.77
C GLY A 92 2.54 1.12 -12.87
N ALA A 93 1.21 1.02 -13.00
CA ALA A 93 0.58 0.23 -14.05
C ALA A 93 0.97 0.71 -15.46
N MET A 94 1.02 2.03 -15.68
CA MET A 94 1.49 2.60 -16.95
C MET A 94 2.96 2.27 -17.23
N LEU A 95 3.83 2.38 -16.23
CA LEU A 95 5.25 2.03 -16.39
C LEU A 95 5.43 0.56 -16.77
N PHE A 96 4.67 -0.34 -16.14
CA PHE A 96 4.72 -1.77 -16.48
C PHE A 96 4.24 -2.03 -17.89
N ALA A 97 3.10 -1.47 -18.27
CA ALA A 97 2.55 -1.63 -19.60
C ALA A 97 3.56 -1.15 -20.66
N LYS A 98 4.12 0.04 -20.48
CA LYS A 98 5.13 0.59 -21.38
C LYS A 98 6.35 -0.33 -21.47
N ASN A 99 6.91 -0.75 -20.32
CA ASN A 99 8.10 -1.58 -20.31
C ASN A 99 7.87 -2.94 -21.00
N ILE A 100 6.70 -3.56 -20.79
CA ILE A 100 6.34 -4.83 -21.46
C ILE A 100 6.18 -4.64 -22.97
N MET A 101 5.68 -3.51 -23.43
CA MET A 101 5.55 -3.22 -24.86
C MET A 101 6.89 -2.94 -25.55
N GLU A 102 7.84 -2.36 -24.83
CA GLU A 102 9.14 -1.96 -25.37
C GLU A 102 10.24 -3.05 -25.27
N ASN A 103 10.04 -4.06 -24.44
CA ASN A 103 11.04 -5.08 -24.16
C ASN A 103 10.46 -6.49 -24.30
N THR A 104 11.35 -7.44 -24.59
CA THR A 104 11.00 -8.87 -24.62
C THR A 104 11.35 -9.50 -23.28
N PHE A 105 10.39 -10.22 -22.70
CA PHE A 105 10.57 -10.93 -21.43
C PHE A 105 10.38 -12.42 -21.61
N THR A 106 11.11 -13.19 -20.82
CA THR A 106 10.82 -14.61 -20.64
C THR A 106 9.51 -14.75 -19.87
N GLY A 107 8.63 -15.67 -20.27
CA GLY A 107 7.38 -15.93 -19.56
C GLY A 107 7.64 -16.25 -18.08
N GLY A 108 6.83 -15.70 -17.17
CA GLY A 108 7.02 -15.91 -15.73
C GLY A 108 6.24 -14.90 -14.88
N TYR A 109 6.47 -14.99 -13.56
CA TYR A 109 5.94 -14.05 -12.59
C TYR A 109 7.03 -13.05 -12.18
N TYR A 110 6.71 -11.77 -12.28
CA TYR A 110 7.63 -10.68 -11.93
C TYR A 110 7.03 -9.77 -10.88
N THR A 111 7.83 -9.43 -9.88
CA THR A 111 7.52 -8.30 -9.00
C THR A 111 7.94 -6.99 -9.67
N PRO A 112 7.40 -5.83 -9.26
CA PRO A 112 7.81 -4.54 -9.78
C PRO A 112 9.32 -4.32 -9.82
N SER A 113 9.99 -4.62 -8.73
CA SER A 113 11.44 -4.46 -8.60
C SER A 113 12.25 -5.45 -9.43
N LEU A 114 11.70 -6.64 -9.75
CA LEU A 114 12.34 -7.60 -10.66
C LEU A 114 12.19 -7.18 -12.12
N LEU A 115 11.08 -6.54 -12.47
CA LEU A 115 10.81 -6.13 -13.84
C LEU A 115 11.51 -4.83 -14.21
N LEU A 116 11.47 -3.83 -13.33
CA LEU A 116 11.93 -2.48 -13.61
C LEU A 116 13.14 -2.05 -12.78
N GLY A 117 13.67 -2.94 -11.95
CA GLY A 117 14.76 -2.65 -11.02
C GLY A 117 14.30 -1.94 -9.75
N PRO A 118 15.16 -1.88 -8.72
CA PRO A 118 14.81 -1.25 -7.43
C PRO A 118 14.66 0.27 -7.52
N SER A 119 15.31 0.92 -8.49
CA SER A 119 15.24 2.38 -8.70
C SER A 119 13.87 2.88 -9.17
N ILE A 120 12.94 1.97 -9.54
CA ILE A 120 11.58 2.37 -9.89
C ILE A 120 10.91 3.24 -8.81
N VAL A 121 11.27 3.04 -7.53
CA VAL A 121 10.71 3.81 -6.43
C VAL A 121 10.99 5.31 -6.56
N GLU A 122 12.12 5.68 -7.17
CA GLU A 122 12.54 7.07 -7.37
C GLU A 122 11.70 7.81 -8.42
N THR A 123 11.05 7.05 -9.31
CA THR A 123 10.19 7.62 -10.36
C THR A 123 8.75 7.81 -9.90
N LEU A 124 8.38 7.31 -8.71
CA LEU A 124 7.01 7.39 -8.21
C LEU A 124 6.57 8.83 -7.92
N PRO A 125 5.31 9.17 -8.22
CA PRO A 125 4.78 10.51 -7.93
C PRO A 125 4.95 10.88 -6.46
N GLY A 126 5.53 12.06 -6.20
CA GLY A 126 5.73 12.57 -4.85
C GLY A 126 6.80 11.88 -4.03
N PHE A 127 7.72 11.16 -4.67
CA PHE A 127 8.87 10.57 -3.98
C PHE A 127 9.76 11.62 -3.32
N SER A 128 10.06 11.43 -2.04
CA SER A 128 10.80 12.41 -1.20
C SER A 128 12.29 12.14 -1.05
N GLY A 129 12.80 11.10 -1.71
CA GLY A 129 14.12 10.54 -1.38
C GLY A 129 14.07 9.59 -0.19
N ILE A 130 14.95 8.59 -0.19
CA ILE A 130 15.08 7.65 0.92
C ILE A 130 15.91 8.29 2.03
N LYS A 131 15.38 8.33 3.24
CA LYS A 131 16.08 8.74 4.44
C LYS A 131 16.41 7.52 5.26
N PHE A 132 17.69 7.32 5.55
CA PHE A 132 18.16 6.24 6.41
C PHE A 132 18.18 6.71 7.86
N SER A 133 17.75 5.85 8.77
CA SER A 133 17.90 6.04 10.20
C SER A 133 19.00 5.10 10.66
N ASN A 134 20.14 5.64 11.04
CA ASN A 134 21.19 4.87 11.68
C ASN A 134 20.72 4.55 13.10
N SER A 135 20.62 3.26 13.41
CA SER A 135 20.39 2.77 14.77
C SER A 135 21.70 2.62 15.48
#